data_a1f80e9815e96d419672310c06d83ed1
#
_entry.id   a1f80e9815e96d419672310c06d83ed1
#
_cell.length_a   1.000
_cell.length_b   1.000
_cell.length_c   1.000
_cell.angle_alpha   90.00
_cell.angle_beta   90.00
_cell.angle_gamma   90.00
#
_symmetry.space_group_name_H-M   'P 1'
#
loop_
_entity.id
_entity.type
_entity.pdbx_description
1 polymer ?
#
loop_
_entity_poly.entity_id
_entity_poly.type
_entity_poly.pdbx_seq_one_letter_code
_entity_poly.pdbx_strand_id
1 'polypeptide(L)'
;KRQVINRFEMMKKDKEVSKKRALSRWFTDDFIKKNKPIYEKIYSMLDKNSHENWLKVYKLFVYHEDNDMNIKQIKTNSLIITGENDVGSKPEMSENLSKVIKNSVFKTVKNGKHLCNIECAEIFNITVREFIDNNV
;
A
#
# COMPACT_ATOMS: atom_id res chain seq x y z
N LYS A 1 7.04 6.65 -12.55
CA LYS A 1 5.89 7.22 -13.29
C LYS A 1 5.47 6.34 -14.47
N ARG A 2 6.34 5.95 -15.41
CA ARG A 2 6.02 5.15 -16.62
C ARG A 2 5.33 3.81 -16.30
N GLN A 3 5.79 3.07 -15.29
CA GLN A 3 5.17 1.80 -14.89
C GLN A 3 3.72 1.97 -14.38
N VAL A 4 3.44 3.06 -13.65
CA VAL A 4 2.10 3.37 -13.13
C VAL A 4 1.15 3.73 -14.27
N ILE A 5 1.63 4.52 -15.25
CA ILE A 5 0.87 4.85 -16.46
C ILE A 5 0.53 3.59 -17.26
N ASN A 6 1.52 2.74 -17.54
CA ASN A 6 1.29 1.48 -18.25
C ASN A 6 0.25 0.59 -17.54
N ARG A 7 0.30 0.54 -16.21
CA ARG A 7 -0.68 -0.17 -15.39
C ARG A 7 -2.08 0.41 -15.57
N PHE A 8 -2.21 1.73 -15.55
CA PHE A 8 -3.49 2.41 -15.77
C PHE A 8 -4.09 2.09 -17.14
N GLU A 9 -3.29 2.14 -18.21
CA GLU A 9 -3.75 1.78 -19.55
C GLU A 9 -4.20 0.30 -19.66
N MET A 10 -3.56 -0.60 -18.92
CA MET A 10 -4.00 -1.99 -18.84
C MET A 10 -5.31 -2.15 -18.07
N MET A 11 -5.49 -1.36 -16.99
CA MET A 11 -6.72 -1.39 -16.17
C MET A 11 -7.96 -0.96 -16.97
N LYS A 12 -7.82 -0.06 -17.93
CA LYS A 12 -8.91 0.35 -18.81
C LYS A 12 -9.44 -0.80 -19.67
N LYS A 13 -8.60 -1.78 -19.99
CA LYS A 13 -8.92 -2.84 -20.94
C LYS A 13 -9.66 -4.02 -20.31
N ASP A 14 -9.32 -4.38 -19.08
CA ASP A 14 -9.84 -5.58 -18.42
C ASP A 14 -9.88 -5.41 -16.89
N LYS A 15 -11.10 -5.33 -16.35
CA LYS A 15 -11.37 -5.23 -14.91
C LYS A 15 -10.89 -6.48 -14.17
N GLU A 16 -11.13 -7.68 -14.71
CA GLU A 16 -10.82 -8.94 -14.05
C GLU A 16 -9.30 -9.14 -13.92
N VAL A 17 -8.57 -8.94 -15.02
CA VAL A 17 -7.12 -9.00 -15.03
C VAL A 17 -6.53 -7.96 -14.07
N SER A 18 -7.11 -6.78 -14.01
CA SER A 18 -6.68 -5.70 -13.12
C SER A 18 -6.83 -6.06 -11.65
N LYS A 19 -7.97 -6.65 -11.25
CA LYS A 19 -8.20 -7.14 -9.87
C LYS A 19 -7.19 -8.21 -9.47
N LYS A 20 -7.02 -9.24 -10.30
CA LYS A 20 -6.07 -10.33 -10.03
C LYS A 20 -4.64 -9.82 -9.87
N ARG A 21 -4.22 -8.91 -10.74
CA ARG A 21 -2.90 -8.27 -10.65
C ARG A 21 -2.74 -7.36 -9.42
N ALA A 22 -3.81 -6.68 -8.99
CA ALA A 22 -3.78 -5.93 -7.74
C ALA A 22 -3.55 -6.86 -6.56
N LEU A 23 -4.33 -7.92 -6.44
CA LEU A 23 -4.24 -8.88 -5.33
C LEU A 23 -2.89 -9.61 -5.28
N SER A 24 -2.31 -9.98 -6.43
CA SER A 24 -0.97 -10.59 -6.46
C SER A 24 0.16 -9.65 -6.00
N ARG A 25 -0.03 -8.34 -6.13
CA ARG A 25 0.89 -7.34 -5.55
C ARG A 25 0.62 -7.09 -4.07
N TRP A 26 -0.63 -7.24 -3.63
CA TRP A 26 -1.05 -6.91 -2.27
C TRP A 26 -0.75 -8.00 -1.26
N PHE A 27 -0.76 -9.25 -1.70
CA PHE A 27 -0.56 -10.43 -0.86
C PHE A 27 0.51 -11.36 -1.44
N THR A 28 1.18 -12.10 -0.56
CA THR A 28 2.05 -13.21 -0.97
C THR A 28 1.22 -14.41 -1.44
N ASP A 29 1.82 -15.26 -2.29
CA ASP A 29 1.16 -16.46 -2.75
C ASP A 29 0.86 -17.44 -1.60
N ASP A 30 1.73 -17.47 -0.59
CA ASP A 30 1.54 -18.28 0.60
C ASP A 30 0.32 -17.80 1.41
N PHE A 31 0.18 -16.49 1.60
CA PHE A 31 -1.00 -15.93 2.28
C PHE A 31 -2.30 -16.25 1.52
N ILE A 32 -2.31 -16.07 0.20
CA ILE A 32 -3.48 -16.35 -0.64
C ILE A 32 -3.91 -17.81 -0.50
N LYS A 33 -2.95 -18.74 -0.53
CA LYS A 33 -3.23 -20.18 -0.38
C LYS A 33 -3.82 -20.52 0.98
N LYS A 34 -3.26 -19.96 2.06
CA LYS A 34 -3.64 -20.26 3.44
C LYS A 34 -4.89 -19.51 3.92
N ASN A 35 -5.19 -18.37 3.33
CA ASN A 35 -6.25 -17.45 3.79
C ASN A 35 -7.28 -17.15 2.70
N LYS A 36 -7.72 -18.19 2.00
CA LYS A 36 -8.69 -18.09 0.91
C LYS A 36 -9.94 -17.25 1.24
N PRO A 37 -10.59 -17.38 2.42
CA PRO A 37 -11.75 -16.56 2.75
C PRO A 37 -11.44 -15.06 2.80
N ILE A 38 -10.27 -14.65 3.30
CA ILE A 38 -9.85 -13.24 3.33
C ILE A 38 -9.61 -12.74 1.91
N TYR A 39 -8.92 -13.54 1.09
CA TYR A 39 -8.68 -13.23 -0.31
C TYR A 39 -10.01 -13.01 -1.07
N GLU A 40 -10.97 -13.92 -0.93
CA GLU A 40 -12.28 -13.82 -1.58
C GLU A 40 -13.08 -12.62 -1.11
N LYS A 41 -13.00 -12.28 0.19
CA LYS A 41 -13.63 -11.08 0.73
C LYS A 41 -13.05 -9.81 0.08
N ILE A 42 -11.74 -9.68 0.01
CA ILE A 42 -11.08 -8.52 -0.62
C ILE A 42 -11.38 -8.46 -2.12
N TYR A 43 -11.35 -9.62 -2.80
CA TYR A 43 -11.74 -9.71 -4.20
C TYR A 43 -13.18 -9.22 -4.42
N SER A 44 -14.13 -9.67 -3.60
CA SER A 44 -15.53 -9.24 -3.64
C SER A 44 -15.70 -7.72 -3.40
N MET A 45 -14.91 -7.16 -2.48
CA MET A 45 -14.91 -5.69 -2.25
C MET A 45 -14.45 -4.94 -3.50
N LEU A 46 -13.42 -5.41 -4.18
CA LEU A 46 -12.96 -4.83 -5.44
C LEU A 46 -14.00 -4.97 -6.56
N ASP A 47 -14.71 -6.09 -6.58
CA ASP A 47 -15.72 -6.38 -7.61
C ASP A 47 -16.95 -5.47 -7.50
N LYS A 48 -17.37 -5.16 -6.27
CA LYS A 48 -18.50 -4.26 -5.99
C LYS A 48 -18.25 -2.81 -6.41
N ASN A 49 -16.98 -2.41 -6.55
CA ASN A 49 -16.65 -1.07 -6.99
C ASN A 49 -16.97 -0.86 -8.47
N SER A 50 -17.57 0.28 -8.80
CA SER A 50 -17.72 0.71 -10.18
C SER A 50 -16.36 0.82 -10.84
N HIS A 51 -16.17 0.11 -11.96
CA HIS A 51 -14.92 0.17 -12.70
C HIS A 51 -14.61 1.58 -13.20
N GLU A 52 -15.63 2.31 -13.65
CA GLU A 52 -15.51 3.70 -14.08
C GLU A 52 -15.03 4.61 -12.95
N ASN A 53 -15.64 4.51 -11.76
CA ASN A 53 -15.22 5.31 -10.61
C ASN A 53 -13.82 4.95 -10.15
N TRP A 54 -13.45 3.68 -10.15
CA TRP A 54 -12.09 3.26 -9.87
C TRP A 54 -11.09 3.90 -10.84
N LEU A 55 -11.38 3.86 -12.15
CA LEU A 55 -10.50 4.47 -13.14
C LEU A 55 -10.35 5.98 -12.95
N LYS A 56 -11.43 6.68 -12.57
CA LYS A 56 -11.38 8.12 -12.23
C LYS A 56 -10.42 8.39 -11.06
N VAL A 57 -10.57 7.66 -9.96
CA VAL A 57 -9.71 7.79 -8.77
C VAL A 57 -8.26 7.41 -9.08
N TYR A 58 -8.07 6.29 -9.80
CA TYR A 58 -6.74 5.85 -10.16
C TYR A 58 -6.03 6.83 -11.10
N LYS A 59 -6.78 7.50 -11.99
CA LYS A 59 -6.26 8.58 -12.84
C LYS A 59 -5.66 9.72 -12.01
N LEU A 60 -6.31 10.14 -10.93
CA LEU A 60 -5.77 11.15 -10.02
C LEU A 60 -4.42 10.71 -9.46
N PHE A 61 -4.32 9.48 -8.97
CA PHE A 61 -3.07 8.91 -8.47
C PHE A 61 -1.96 8.88 -9.54
N VAL A 62 -2.29 8.52 -10.78
CA VAL A 62 -1.33 8.41 -11.90
C VAL A 62 -0.74 9.76 -12.30
N TYR A 63 -1.58 10.80 -12.34
CA TYR A 63 -1.22 12.11 -12.85
C TYR A 63 -0.95 13.15 -11.75
N HIS A 64 -1.04 12.73 -10.49
CA HIS A 64 -0.64 13.59 -9.38
C HIS A 64 0.81 14.06 -9.53
N GLU A 65 1.03 15.32 -9.23
CA GLU A 65 2.35 15.95 -9.17
C GLU A 65 2.68 16.26 -7.72
N ASP A 66 3.85 15.82 -7.27
CA ASP A 66 4.28 15.96 -5.87
C ASP A 66 4.73 17.40 -5.51
N ASN A 67 4.56 18.36 -6.42
CA ASN A 67 5.10 19.70 -6.29
C ASN A 67 4.53 20.51 -5.11
N ASP A 68 3.32 20.17 -4.64
CA ASP A 68 2.62 20.91 -3.59
C ASP A 68 2.76 20.26 -2.20
N MET A 69 3.42 19.11 -2.09
CA MET A 69 3.55 18.40 -0.82
C MET A 69 4.74 18.90 -0.02
N ASN A 70 4.48 19.78 0.93
CA ASN A 70 5.52 20.25 1.86
C ASN A 70 5.72 19.26 3.02
N ILE A 71 6.21 18.06 2.68
CA ILE A 71 6.44 16.96 3.61
C ILE A 71 7.38 17.38 4.76
N LYS A 72 8.31 18.31 4.51
CA LYS A 72 9.23 18.85 5.53
C LYS A 72 8.53 19.63 6.62
N GLN A 73 7.29 20.07 6.41
CA GLN A 73 6.51 20.79 7.43
C GLN A 73 5.77 19.87 8.40
N ILE A 74 5.78 18.55 8.16
CA ILE A 74 5.20 17.59 9.11
C ILE A 74 6.02 17.60 10.41
N LYS A 75 5.39 18.03 11.49
CA LYS A 75 6.02 18.13 12.84
C LYS A 75 5.51 17.03 13.77
N THR A 76 4.41 16.40 13.42
CA THR A 76 3.79 15.33 14.21
C THR A 76 4.69 14.10 14.22
N ASN A 77 4.78 13.42 15.37
CA ASN A 77 5.40 12.10 15.42
C ASN A 77 4.73 11.17 14.43
N SER A 78 5.52 10.53 13.58
CA SER A 78 5.02 9.79 12.41
C SER A 78 5.64 8.41 12.34
N LEU A 79 4.81 7.37 12.22
CA LEU A 79 5.26 6.02 11.87
C LEU A 79 5.11 5.81 10.36
N ILE A 80 6.21 5.52 9.70
CA ILE A 80 6.25 5.15 8.29
C ILE A 80 6.49 3.65 8.23
N ILE A 81 5.47 2.90 7.80
CA ILE A 81 5.49 1.44 7.83
C ILE A 81 5.16 0.87 6.45
N THR A 82 5.88 -0.16 6.03
CA THR A 82 5.66 -0.85 4.76
C THR A 82 5.97 -2.34 4.87
N GLY A 83 5.40 -3.16 4.00
CA GLY A 83 5.77 -4.56 3.88
C GLY A 83 7.14 -4.74 3.23
N GLU A 84 7.94 -5.67 3.74
CA GLU A 84 9.29 -5.99 3.22
C GLU A 84 9.28 -6.34 1.74
N ASN A 85 8.22 -7.03 1.28
CA ASN A 85 8.05 -7.52 -0.09
C ASN A 85 7.14 -6.63 -0.95
N ASP A 86 6.85 -5.39 -0.52
CA ASP A 86 6.05 -4.47 -1.32
C ASP A 86 6.85 -3.99 -2.54
N VAL A 87 6.37 -4.35 -3.72
CA VAL A 87 6.97 -3.95 -5.00
C VAL A 87 6.43 -2.62 -5.54
N GLY A 88 5.34 -2.13 -4.96
CA GLY A 88 4.68 -0.87 -5.34
C GLY A 88 5.20 0.32 -4.54
N SER A 89 5.13 0.20 -3.22
CA SER A 89 5.68 1.15 -2.25
C SER A 89 6.86 0.49 -1.54
N LYS A 90 7.99 0.41 -2.24
CA LYS A 90 9.17 -0.32 -1.77
C LYS A 90 9.67 0.22 -0.42
N PRO A 91 10.25 -0.62 0.45
CA PRO A 91 10.83 -0.19 1.72
C PRO A 91 11.78 1.01 1.60
N GLU A 92 12.61 1.05 0.55
CA GLU A 92 13.51 2.17 0.25
C GLU A 92 12.77 3.52 0.08
N MET A 93 11.57 3.51 -0.52
CA MET A 93 10.76 4.73 -0.67
C MET A 93 10.27 5.23 0.69
N SER A 94 9.84 4.34 1.56
CA SER A 94 9.39 4.64 2.92
C SER A 94 10.55 5.11 3.82
N GLU A 95 11.71 4.49 3.68
CA GLU A 95 12.95 4.93 4.35
C GLU A 95 13.37 6.34 3.89
N ASN A 96 13.32 6.62 2.59
CA ASN A 96 13.63 7.95 2.08
C ASN A 96 12.63 9.00 2.58
N LEU A 97 11.34 8.64 2.69
CA LEU A 97 10.33 9.51 3.27
C LEU A 97 10.64 9.81 4.75
N SER A 98 11.09 8.84 5.52
CA SER A 98 11.45 9.03 6.93
C SER A 98 12.66 9.95 7.12
N LYS A 99 13.57 10.01 6.15
CA LYS A 99 14.71 10.95 6.18
C LYS A 99 14.27 12.41 5.96
N VAL A 100 13.09 12.62 5.38
CA VAL A 100 12.54 13.96 5.09
C VAL A 100 11.64 14.47 6.22
N ILE A 101 10.89 13.59 6.88
CA ILE A 101 10.00 13.92 7.99
C ILE A 101 10.80 13.85 9.30
N LYS A 102 11.04 15.00 9.92
CA LYS A 102 11.97 15.14 11.07
C LYS A 102 11.65 14.22 12.25
N ASN A 103 10.37 14.08 12.59
CA ASN A 103 9.90 13.30 13.75
C ASN A 103 9.27 11.97 13.28
N SER A 104 9.99 11.21 12.48
CA SER A 104 9.46 9.95 11.97
C SER A 104 10.33 8.75 12.34
N VAL A 105 9.66 7.60 12.45
CA VAL A 105 10.28 6.29 12.62
C VAL A 105 9.88 5.43 11.43
N PHE A 106 10.85 4.80 10.79
CA PHE A 106 10.62 3.84 9.72
C PHE A 106 10.66 2.41 10.26
N LYS A 107 9.66 1.62 9.87
CA LYS A 107 9.58 0.19 10.19
C LYS A 107 9.16 -0.63 8.97
N THR A 108 9.73 -1.83 8.86
CA THR A 108 9.39 -2.79 7.82
C THR A 108 8.67 -3.98 8.43
N VAL A 109 7.54 -4.39 7.86
CA VAL A 109 6.81 -5.60 8.26
C VAL A 109 7.39 -6.78 7.48
N LYS A 110 8.09 -7.65 8.20
CA LYS A 110 8.78 -8.83 7.64
C LYS A 110 7.77 -9.73 6.91
N ASN A 111 8.18 -10.23 5.74
CA ASN A 111 7.39 -11.09 4.85
C ASN A 111 6.11 -10.48 4.28
N GLY A 112 5.69 -9.28 4.68
CA GLY A 112 4.47 -8.63 4.19
C GLY A 112 4.65 -8.01 2.81
N LYS A 113 3.58 -7.99 2.00
CA LYS A 113 3.45 -7.17 0.80
C LYS A 113 2.66 -5.88 1.07
N HIS A 114 1.94 -5.37 0.09
CA HIS A 114 1.27 -4.06 0.16
C HIS A 114 0.18 -3.97 1.24
N LEU A 115 -0.60 -5.03 1.44
CA LEU A 115 -1.58 -5.11 2.53
C LEU A 115 -1.00 -5.85 3.75
N CYS A 116 0.21 -5.51 4.16
CA CYS A 116 0.88 -6.10 5.31
C CYS A 116 0.09 -5.96 6.63
N ASN A 117 -0.77 -4.95 6.73
CA ASN A 117 -1.71 -4.79 7.84
C ASN A 117 -2.78 -5.89 7.94
N ILE A 118 -3.04 -6.59 6.84
CA ILE A 118 -3.94 -7.75 6.80
C ILE A 118 -3.12 -9.03 6.81
N GLU A 119 -2.10 -9.10 5.96
CA GLU A 119 -1.26 -10.28 5.75
C GLU A 119 -0.44 -10.65 6.98
N CYS A 120 0.12 -9.66 7.65
CA CYS A 120 0.97 -9.79 8.83
C CYS A 120 0.38 -8.99 10.00
N ALA A 121 -0.93 -9.11 10.23
CA ALA A 121 -1.69 -8.27 11.15
C ALA A 121 -1.12 -8.22 12.58
N GLU A 122 -0.61 -9.33 13.09
CA GLU A 122 -0.03 -9.40 14.43
C GLU A 122 1.19 -8.48 14.55
N ILE A 123 2.18 -8.66 13.68
CA ILE A 123 3.43 -7.86 13.68
C ILE A 123 3.11 -6.39 13.40
N PHE A 124 2.20 -6.13 12.44
CA PHE A 124 1.78 -4.78 12.11
C PHE A 124 1.15 -4.07 13.33
N ASN A 125 0.21 -4.73 14.00
CA ASN A 125 -0.50 -4.17 15.16
C ASN A 125 0.43 -3.96 16.36
N ILE A 126 1.37 -4.88 16.62
CA ILE A 126 2.40 -4.70 17.65
C ILE A 126 3.23 -3.45 17.35
N THR A 127 3.73 -3.33 16.12
CA THR A 127 4.56 -2.18 15.70
C THR A 127 3.82 -0.86 15.85
N VAL A 128 2.54 -0.81 15.47
CA VAL A 128 1.71 0.41 15.60
C VAL A 128 1.46 0.73 17.07
N ARG A 129 1.15 -0.27 17.89
CA ARG A 129 0.93 -0.09 19.33
C ARG A 129 2.19 0.45 20.03
N GLU A 130 3.32 -0.19 19.82
CA GLU A 130 4.60 0.27 20.37
C GLU A 130 4.91 1.73 20.00
N PHE A 131 4.61 2.11 18.76
CA PHE A 131 4.80 3.50 18.34
C PHE A 131 3.86 4.44 19.08
N ILE A 132 2.58 4.09 19.24
CA ILE A 132 1.59 4.91 19.96
C ILE A 132 2.02 5.06 21.43
N ASP A 133 2.33 3.94 22.11
CA ASP A 133 2.67 3.92 23.53
C ASP A 133 3.93 4.75 23.85
N ASN A 134 4.85 4.88 22.88
CA ASN A 134 6.10 5.65 23.06
C ASN A 134 6.01 7.12 22.58
N ASN A 135 4.92 7.53 21.94
CA ASN A 135 4.83 8.84 21.27
C ASN A 135 3.54 9.63 21.57
N VAL A 136 2.65 9.08 22.37
CA VAL A 136 1.38 9.70 22.86
C VAL A 136 1.33 9.67 24.41
#